data_805a205dd9424a6eae0142af199ddae3
#
_entry.id   805a205dd9424a6eae0142af199ddae3
#
_cell.length_a   1.000
_cell.length_b   1.000
_cell.length_c   1.000
_cell.angle_alpha   90.00
_cell.angle_beta   90.00
_cell.angle_gamma   90.00
#
_symmetry.space_group_name_H-M   'P 1'
#
loop_
_entity.id
_entity.type
_entity.pdbx_description
1 polymer ?
#
loop_
_entity_poly.entity_id
_entity_poly.type
_entity_poly.pdbx_seq_one_letter_code
_entity_poly.pdbx_strand_id
1 'polypeptide(L)'
;IYEGYNHRKEFVTCEQMEHTDQFQDEVYQAARKLCVDNGYKTVLDIGCGSAYKLIKYFRDKKIVGLDLEPNLSFIRDKYPLYDFRESDFSKPPNENFDLVICSDVVEHVLDPDELMNFINEINFKHLVLSTPDRDVIQMLQRSFGWDVNDNGPPHNLMHVREWSFKELEQYVSSFFDIEAHFMTPVQKECQMMIAKSKNI
;
A
#
# COMPACT_ATOMS: atom_id res chain seq x y z
N ILE A 1 10.39 7.59 15.03
CA ILE A 1 11.52 7.28 14.12
C ILE A 1 12.66 6.77 14.97
N TYR A 2 13.26 5.66 14.62
CA TYR A 2 14.38 5.08 15.34
C TYR A 2 15.63 5.96 15.23
N GLU A 3 16.45 5.98 16.28
CA GLU A 3 17.75 6.64 16.25
C GLU A 3 18.63 6.03 15.14
N GLY A 4 19.22 6.87 14.30
CA GLY A 4 20.02 6.42 13.15
C GLY A 4 19.23 6.17 11.86
N TYR A 5 17.90 6.36 11.85
CA TYR A 5 17.12 6.33 10.62
C TYR A 5 17.54 7.47 9.70
N ASN A 6 18.00 7.11 8.52
CA ASN A 6 18.30 8.06 7.45
C ASN A 6 17.17 8.02 6.43
N HIS A 7 16.43 9.11 6.30
CA HIS A 7 15.43 9.25 5.27
C HIS A 7 16.08 9.04 3.89
N ARG A 8 15.70 7.98 3.19
CA ARG A 8 16.17 7.78 1.82
C ARG A 8 15.48 8.80 0.92
N LYS A 9 16.32 9.54 0.20
CA LYS A 9 15.86 10.42 -0.89
C LYS A 9 15.70 9.66 -2.20
N GLU A 10 16.11 8.40 -2.26
CA GLU A 10 16.05 7.57 -3.46
C GLU A 10 14.78 6.74 -3.43
N PHE A 11 13.88 7.05 -4.33
CA PHE A 11 12.71 6.23 -4.62
C PHE A 11 13.13 5.02 -5.44
N VAL A 12 12.45 3.89 -5.25
CA VAL A 12 12.55 2.75 -6.17
C VAL A 12 12.04 3.23 -7.52
N THR A 13 12.86 3.13 -8.56
CA THR A 13 12.44 3.58 -9.90
C THR A 13 11.36 2.67 -10.46
N CYS A 14 10.49 3.21 -11.31
CA CYS A 14 9.45 2.42 -11.97
C CYS A 14 10.00 1.22 -12.75
N GLU A 15 11.19 1.34 -13.35
CA GLU A 15 11.87 0.22 -14.00
C GLU A 15 12.22 -0.91 -13.01
N GLN A 16 12.71 -0.56 -11.83
CA GLN A 16 12.98 -1.54 -10.77
C GLN A 16 11.70 -2.21 -10.28
N MET A 17 10.60 -1.46 -10.15
CA MET A 17 9.30 -2.00 -9.74
C MET A 17 8.71 -3.00 -10.73
N GLU A 18 8.92 -2.82 -12.03
CA GLU A 18 8.44 -3.75 -13.05
C GLU A 18 9.10 -5.13 -12.98
N HIS A 19 10.36 -5.18 -12.56
CA HIS A 19 11.07 -6.44 -12.36
C HIS A 19 10.68 -7.17 -11.06
N THR A 20 9.95 -6.52 -10.15
CA THR A 20 9.43 -7.09 -8.91
C THR A 20 7.94 -7.43 -8.99
N ASP A 21 7.48 -7.87 -10.13
CA ASP A 21 6.08 -8.11 -10.49
C ASP A 21 5.34 -9.09 -9.56
N GLN A 22 6.09 -9.99 -8.95
CA GLN A 22 5.58 -10.97 -7.99
C GLN A 22 5.17 -10.36 -6.65
N PHE A 23 5.76 -9.24 -6.25
CA PHE A 23 5.39 -8.58 -5.00
C PHE A 23 4.03 -7.91 -5.14
N GLN A 24 3.20 -8.01 -4.09
CA GLN A 24 1.86 -7.42 -4.03
C GLN A 24 0.84 -8.01 -5.04
N ASP A 25 1.23 -8.96 -5.91
CA ASP A 25 0.32 -9.50 -6.95
C ASP A 25 -0.95 -10.08 -6.31
N GLU A 26 -0.83 -10.78 -5.18
CA GLU A 26 -1.95 -11.34 -4.42
C GLU A 26 -2.89 -10.26 -3.85
N VAL A 27 -2.33 -9.11 -3.45
CA VAL A 27 -3.10 -7.97 -2.94
C VAL A 27 -4.00 -7.42 -4.05
N TYR A 28 -3.42 -7.20 -5.25
CA TYR A 28 -4.19 -6.72 -6.40
C TYR A 28 -5.18 -7.77 -6.92
N GLN A 29 -4.87 -9.07 -6.85
CA GLN A 29 -5.82 -10.15 -7.15
C GLN A 29 -7.01 -10.13 -6.17
N ALA A 30 -6.77 -10.01 -4.87
CA ALA A 30 -7.81 -9.93 -3.86
C ALA A 30 -8.67 -8.67 -4.04
N ALA A 31 -8.03 -7.53 -4.27
CA ALA A 31 -8.70 -6.27 -4.59
C ALA A 31 -9.57 -6.39 -5.85
N ARG A 32 -9.06 -7.05 -6.91
CA ARG A 32 -9.82 -7.33 -8.12
C ARG A 32 -11.02 -8.22 -7.86
N LYS A 33 -10.83 -9.29 -7.09
CA LYS A 33 -11.93 -10.18 -6.71
C LYS A 33 -13.02 -9.41 -5.97
N LEU A 34 -12.66 -8.62 -4.96
CA LEU A 34 -13.59 -7.78 -4.20
C LEU A 34 -14.34 -6.80 -5.13
N CYS A 35 -13.63 -6.19 -6.08
CA CYS A 35 -14.19 -5.28 -7.07
C CYS A 35 -15.22 -5.97 -7.98
N VAL A 36 -14.96 -7.19 -8.42
CA VAL A 36 -15.87 -7.98 -9.28
C VAL A 36 -17.10 -8.43 -8.49
N ASP A 37 -16.91 -9.01 -7.31
CA ASP A 37 -17.97 -9.56 -6.48
C ASP A 37 -19.00 -8.50 -6.09
N ASN A 38 -18.56 -7.25 -5.91
CA ASN A 38 -19.42 -6.12 -5.53
C ASN A 38 -19.85 -5.25 -6.74
N GLY A 39 -19.45 -5.57 -7.95
CA GLY A 39 -19.79 -4.81 -9.14
C GLY A 39 -19.20 -3.39 -9.19
N TYR A 40 -18.05 -3.16 -8.54
CA TYR A 40 -17.38 -1.87 -8.44
C TYR A 40 -16.88 -1.35 -9.79
N LYS A 41 -16.89 -0.02 -9.95
CA LYS A 41 -16.57 0.67 -11.22
C LYS A 41 -15.40 1.63 -11.10
N THR A 42 -15.13 2.14 -9.89
CA THR A 42 -14.13 3.18 -9.65
C THR A 42 -13.10 2.69 -8.64
N VAL A 43 -11.82 2.85 -8.96
CA VAL A 43 -10.68 2.38 -8.14
C VAL A 43 -9.68 3.52 -7.99
N LEU A 44 -9.27 3.76 -6.75
CA LEU A 44 -8.15 4.62 -6.40
C LEU A 44 -7.01 3.76 -5.91
N ASP A 45 -5.80 4.02 -6.39
CA ASP A 45 -4.58 3.35 -5.94
C ASP A 45 -3.61 4.40 -5.37
N ILE A 46 -3.32 4.31 -4.09
CA ILE A 46 -2.48 5.23 -3.33
C ILE A 46 -1.08 4.64 -3.26
N GLY A 47 -0.09 5.40 -3.77
CA GLY A 47 1.27 4.90 -3.96
C GLY A 47 1.33 3.86 -5.08
N CYS A 48 0.76 4.19 -6.25
CA CYS A 48 0.59 3.24 -7.35
C CYS A 48 1.90 2.82 -8.04
N GLY A 49 3.04 3.42 -7.69
CA GLY A 49 4.37 3.09 -8.19
C GLY A 49 4.44 3.09 -9.71
N SER A 50 4.81 1.95 -10.32
CA SER A 50 4.85 1.80 -11.78
C SER A 50 3.48 1.71 -12.45
N ALA A 51 2.40 1.71 -11.69
CA ALA A 51 1.02 1.48 -12.11
C ALA A 51 0.79 0.14 -12.86
N TYR A 52 1.80 -0.72 -12.98
CA TYR A 52 1.71 -1.96 -13.74
C TYR A 52 0.58 -2.87 -13.24
N LYS A 53 0.51 -3.12 -11.92
CA LYS A 53 -0.52 -3.99 -11.31
C LYS A 53 -1.91 -3.33 -11.38
N LEU A 54 -1.99 -2.02 -11.15
CA LEU A 54 -3.24 -1.26 -11.32
C LEU A 54 -3.81 -1.45 -12.73
N ILE A 55 -2.99 -1.25 -13.76
CA ILE A 55 -3.40 -1.45 -15.16
C ILE A 55 -3.71 -2.92 -15.46
N LYS A 56 -2.85 -3.86 -15.01
CA LYS A 56 -3.03 -5.30 -15.22
C LYS A 56 -4.40 -5.78 -14.73
N TYR A 57 -4.82 -5.35 -13.55
CA TYR A 57 -6.03 -5.85 -12.91
C TYR A 57 -7.28 -4.99 -13.12
N PHE A 58 -7.14 -3.68 -13.39
CA PHE A 58 -8.25 -2.74 -13.36
C PHE A 58 -8.43 -1.90 -14.65
N ARG A 59 -7.79 -2.26 -15.76
CA ARG A 59 -7.89 -1.54 -17.05
C ARG A 59 -9.32 -1.38 -17.59
N ASP A 60 -10.28 -2.19 -17.11
CA ASP A 60 -11.70 -2.16 -17.46
C ASP A 60 -12.53 -1.27 -16.51
N LYS A 61 -11.88 -0.59 -15.56
CA LYS A 61 -12.49 0.28 -14.56
C LYS A 61 -12.06 1.74 -14.78
N LYS A 62 -12.80 2.67 -14.16
CA LYS A 62 -12.30 4.03 -14.00
C LYS A 62 -11.28 4.00 -12.87
N ILE A 63 -10.01 4.22 -13.18
CA ILE A 63 -8.91 4.19 -12.23
C ILE A 63 -8.30 5.57 -12.07
N VAL A 64 -7.85 5.86 -10.85
CA VAL A 64 -6.98 6.98 -10.49
C VAL A 64 -5.81 6.41 -9.74
N GLY A 65 -4.59 6.76 -10.11
CA GLY A 65 -3.37 6.44 -9.37
C GLY A 65 -2.78 7.68 -8.74
N LEU A 66 -2.36 7.58 -7.48
CA LEU A 66 -1.65 8.63 -6.76
C LEU A 66 -0.21 8.20 -6.50
N ASP A 67 0.74 9.08 -6.81
CA ASP A 67 2.16 8.88 -6.49
C ASP A 67 2.88 10.24 -6.45
N LEU A 68 4.20 10.21 -6.27
CA LEU A 68 5.10 11.36 -6.30
C LEU A 68 6.01 11.31 -7.52
N GLU A 69 6.63 12.45 -7.85
CA GLU A 69 7.74 12.45 -8.80
C GLU A 69 8.97 11.69 -8.22
N PRO A 70 9.76 11.00 -9.03
CA PRO A 70 9.74 10.96 -10.50
C PRO A 70 8.79 9.90 -11.10
N ASN A 71 8.11 9.08 -10.29
CA ASN A 71 7.25 8.00 -10.78
C ASN A 71 6.12 8.52 -11.67
N LEU A 72 5.51 9.64 -11.30
CA LEU A 72 4.41 10.21 -12.07
C LEU A 72 4.76 10.54 -13.51
N SER A 73 5.90 11.18 -13.75
CA SER A 73 6.35 11.48 -15.11
C SER A 73 6.48 10.21 -15.94
N PHE A 74 7.09 9.17 -15.39
CA PHE A 74 7.24 7.88 -16.06
C PHE A 74 5.90 7.22 -16.38
N ILE A 75 4.99 7.11 -15.41
CA ILE A 75 3.71 6.40 -15.62
C ILE A 75 2.75 7.18 -16.53
N ARG A 76 2.77 8.51 -16.50
CA ARG A 76 2.00 9.35 -17.41
C ARG A 76 2.45 9.18 -18.88
N ASP A 77 3.75 9.09 -19.11
CA ASP A 77 4.30 8.84 -20.43
C ASP A 77 3.96 7.42 -20.93
N LYS A 78 4.06 6.45 -20.03
CA LYS A 78 3.81 5.04 -20.35
C LYS A 78 2.32 4.73 -20.55
N TYR A 79 1.46 5.35 -19.77
CA TYR A 79 0.01 5.09 -19.75
C TYR A 79 -0.83 6.37 -19.92
N PRO A 80 -0.70 7.12 -21.03
CA PRO A 80 -1.27 8.46 -21.21
C PRO A 80 -2.80 8.52 -21.20
N LEU A 81 -3.48 7.36 -21.26
CA LEU A 81 -4.95 7.28 -21.27
C LEU A 81 -5.56 7.18 -19.86
N TYR A 82 -4.73 7.09 -18.82
CA TYR A 82 -5.18 6.91 -17.44
C TYR A 82 -4.88 8.15 -16.59
N ASP A 83 -5.62 8.27 -15.49
CA ASP A 83 -5.54 9.43 -14.59
C ASP A 83 -4.53 9.16 -13.47
N PHE A 84 -3.38 9.84 -13.54
CA PHE A 84 -2.36 9.79 -12.51
C PHE A 84 -2.12 11.18 -11.95
N ARG A 85 -2.18 11.29 -10.61
CA ARG A 85 -2.10 12.58 -9.92
C ARG A 85 -1.02 12.56 -8.85
N GLU A 86 -0.38 13.71 -8.66
CA GLU A 86 0.55 13.91 -7.55
C GLU A 86 -0.22 13.99 -6.24
N SER A 87 0.31 13.31 -5.22
CA SER A 87 -0.24 13.41 -3.87
C SER A 87 0.84 13.18 -2.82
N ASP A 88 0.96 14.15 -1.93
CA ASP A 88 1.75 14.12 -0.70
C ASP A 88 0.87 13.88 0.54
N PHE A 89 -0.36 13.40 0.33
CA PHE A 89 -1.39 13.17 1.34
C PHE A 89 -1.97 14.42 2.01
N SER A 90 -1.65 15.63 1.52
CA SER A 90 -2.17 16.87 2.09
C SER A 90 -3.63 17.15 1.71
N LYS A 91 -4.08 16.61 0.57
CA LYS A 91 -5.43 16.86 0.05
C LYS A 91 -6.00 15.64 -0.67
N PRO A 92 -7.05 15.02 -0.10
CA PRO A 92 -7.71 13.89 -0.73
C PRO A 92 -8.48 14.30 -2.00
N PRO A 93 -8.64 13.39 -2.97
CA PRO A 93 -9.51 13.61 -4.12
C PRO A 93 -10.98 13.77 -3.69
N ASN A 94 -11.70 14.70 -4.33
CA ASN A 94 -13.11 14.98 -4.01
C ASN A 94 -14.09 13.96 -4.62
N GLU A 95 -13.59 13.03 -5.43
CA GLU A 95 -14.43 12.01 -6.08
C GLU A 95 -14.75 10.87 -5.11
N ASN A 96 -15.86 10.18 -5.40
CA ASN A 96 -16.22 8.94 -4.73
C ASN A 96 -15.57 7.74 -5.43
N PHE A 97 -15.01 6.83 -4.66
CA PHE A 97 -14.44 5.59 -5.15
C PHE A 97 -15.20 4.38 -4.58
N ASP A 98 -15.33 3.33 -5.37
CA ASP A 98 -15.86 2.08 -4.84
C ASP A 98 -14.78 1.33 -4.05
N LEU A 99 -13.53 1.37 -4.53
CA LEU A 99 -12.39 0.68 -3.95
C LEU A 99 -11.20 1.62 -3.85
N VAL A 100 -10.57 1.63 -2.68
CA VAL A 100 -9.24 2.23 -2.44
C VAL A 100 -8.25 1.10 -2.22
N ILE A 101 -7.09 1.18 -2.87
CA ILE A 101 -5.95 0.30 -2.66
C ILE A 101 -4.82 1.15 -2.06
N CYS A 102 -4.17 0.62 -1.04
CA CYS A 102 -2.96 1.20 -0.43
C CYS A 102 -2.03 0.03 -0.10
N SER A 103 -1.23 -0.38 -1.09
CA SER A 103 -0.43 -1.60 -1.00
C SER A 103 1.04 -1.28 -0.81
N ASP A 104 1.58 -1.68 0.35
CA ASP A 104 2.98 -1.50 0.75
C ASP A 104 3.43 -0.02 0.63
N VAL A 105 2.66 0.86 1.27
CA VAL A 105 2.91 2.31 1.34
C VAL A 105 3.11 2.78 2.78
N VAL A 106 2.30 2.26 3.71
CA VAL A 106 2.24 2.77 5.09
C VAL A 106 3.57 2.66 5.82
N GLU A 107 4.38 1.65 5.51
CA GLU A 107 5.71 1.43 6.08
C GLU A 107 6.76 2.45 5.61
N HIS A 108 6.50 3.12 4.49
CA HIS A 108 7.42 4.10 3.89
C HIS A 108 7.18 5.53 4.36
N VAL A 109 6.02 5.84 4.93
CA VAL A 109 5.67 7.20 5.33
C VAL A 109 6.20 7.54 6.71
N LEU A 110 6.66 8.79 6.90
CA LEU A 110 7.21 9.26 8.17
C LEU A 110 6.13 9.32 9.25
N ASP A 111 4.97 9.84 8.91
CA ASP A 111 3.80 9.91 9.76
C ASP A 111 2.65 9.10 9.14
N PRO A 112 2.45 7.85 9.57
CA PRO A 112 1.37 7.03 9.03
C PRO A 112 -0.02 7.55 9.40
N ASP A 113 -0.16 8.38 10.44
CA ASP A 113 -1.44 8.98 10.80
C ASP A 113 -1.89 9.99 9.74
N GLU A 114 -0.96 10.72 9.09
CA GLU A 114 -1.28 11.59 7.94
C GLU A 114 -1.89 10.77 6.79
N LEU A 115 -1.29 9.63 6.45
CA LEU A 115 -1.82 8.74 5.42
C LEU A 115 -3.19 8.17 5.81
N MET A 116 -3.35 7.69 7.05
CA MET A 116 -4.63 7.13 7.51
C MET A 116 -5.74 8.19 7.54
N ASN A 117 -5.45 9.41 7.98
CA ASN A 117 -6.38 10.52 7.96
C ASN A 117 -6.74 10.93 6.52
N PHE A 118 -5.76 11.01 5.63
CA PHE A 118 -5.98 11.25 4.20
C PHE A 118 -6.93 10.21 3.60
N ILE A 119 -6.73 8.92 3.87
CA ILE A 119 -7.62 7.86 3.40
C ILE A 119 -9.02 8.00 4.01
N ASN A 120 -9.11 8.33 5.30
CA ASN A 120 -10.40 8.46 6.00
C ASN A 120 -11.25 9.64 5.51
N GLU A 121 -10.65 10.65 4.88
CA GLU A 121 -11.34 11.77 4.24
C GLU A 121 -11.88 11.43 2.84
N ILE A 122 -11.42 10.33 2.22
CA ILE A 122 -11.91 9.88 0.92
C ILE A 122 -13.25 9.16 1.11
N ASN A 123 -14.21 9.44 0.24
CA ASN A 123 -15.45 8.67 0.23
C ASN A 123 -15.25 7.38 -0.59
N PHE A 124 -15.27 6.22 0.07
CA PHE A 124 -15.09 4.92 -0.55
C PHE A 124 -15.95 3.83 0.14
N LYS A 125 -16.13 2.70 -0.53
CA LYS A 125 -16.87 1.55 0.03
C LYS A 125 -15.95 0.54 0.72
N HIS A 126 -14.80 0.22 0.11
CA HIS A 126 -13.80 -0.67 0.71
C HIS A 126 -12.38 -0.14 0.50
N LEU A 127 -11.56 -0.39 1.49
CA LEU A 127 -10.11 -0.23 1.47
C LEU A 127 -9.46 -1.60 1.45
N VAL A 128 -8.49 -1.80 0.57
CA VAL A 128 -7.52 -2.90 0.63
C VAL A 128 -6.16 -2.29 0.99
N LEU A 129 -5.65 -2.64 2.16
CA LEU A 129 -4.36 -2.16 2.66
C LEU A 129 -3.44 -3.35 2.86
N SER A 130 -2.18 -3.23 2.48
CA SER A 130 -1.14 -4.21 2.78
C SER A 130 0.14 -3.56 3.27
N THR A 131 0.92 -4.33 4.01
CA THR A 131 2.28 -3.99 4.44
C THR A 131 3.00 -5.28 4.86
N PRO A 132 4.32 -5.32 4.83
CA PRO A 132 5.06 -6.45 5.38
C PRO A 132 4.79 -6.68 6.87
N ASP A 133 4.78 -7.95 7.30
CA ASP A 133 4.69 -8.33 8.71
C ASP A 133 6.09 -8.38 9.34
N ARG A 134 6.34 -7.54 10.34
CA ARG A 134 7.63 -7.44 11.03
C ARG A 134 8.10 -8.77 11.58
N ASP A 135 7.22 -9.51 12.26
CA ASP A 135 7.63 -10.72 12.98
C ASP A 135 8.03 -11.82 11.98
N VAL A 136 7.31 -11.91 10.85
CA VAL A 136 7.66 -12.84 9.76
C VAL A 136 8.96 -12.44 9.07
N ILE A 137 9.16 -11.15 8.78
CA ILE A 137 10.41 -10.65 8.19
C ILE A 137 11.59 -10.96 9.10
N GLN A 138 11.49 -10.65 10.38
CA GLN A 138 12.56 -10.91 11.35
C GLN A 138 12.85 -12.41 11.49
N MET A 139 11.81 -13.26 11.46
CA MET A 139 11.98 -14.72 11.46
C MET A 139 12.76 -15.18 10.21
N LEU A 140 12.42 -14.68 9.03
CA LEU A 140 13.13 -14.99 7.78
C LEU A 140 14.58 -14.52 7.83
N GLN A 141 14.85 -13.30 8.27
CA GLN A 141 16.19 -12.74 8.42
C GLN A 141 17.07 -13.60 9.34
N ARG A 142 16.54 -14.03 10.50
CA ARG A 142 17.23 -14.97 11.40
C ARG A 142 17.51 -16.31 10.73
N SER A 143 16.59 -16.81 9.92
CA SER A 143 16.79 -18.08 9.19
C SER A 143 17.94 -18.01 8.18
N PHE A 144 18.27 -16.80 7.69
CA PHE A 144 19.43 -16.54 6.85
C PHE A 144 20.72 -16.23 7.65
N GLY A 145 20.66 -16.30 8.99
CA GLY A 145 21.80 -16.04 9.87
C GLY A 145 22.10 -14.55 10.08
N TRP A 146 21.13 -13.69 9.81
CA TRP A 146 21.29 -12.24 10.05
C TRP A 146 21.09 -11.93 11.53
N ASP A 147 21.87 -10.95 12.03
CA ASP A 147 21.67 -10.41 13.37
C ASP A 147 20.48 -9.43 13.32
N VAL A 148 19.42 -9.77 14.04
CA VAL A 148 18.17 -9.02 14.05
C VAL A 148 17.97 -8.39 15.43
N ASN A 149 17.89 -7.07 15.47
CA ASN A 149 17.51 -6.33 16.67
C ASN A 149 15.99 -6.16 16.72
N ASP A 150 15.31 -6.90 17.60
CA ASP A 150 13.86 -6.88 17.76
C ASP A 150 13.28 -5.49 18.07
N ASN A 151 14.07 -4.64 18.69
CA ASN A 151 13.71 -3.28 19.09
C ASN A 151 14.41 -2.22 18.21
N GLY A 152 15.09 -2.64 17.15
CA GLY A 152 15.79 -1.76 16.24
C GLY A 152 14.91 -1.27 15.09
N PRO A 153 15.49 -0.42 14.23
CA PRO A 153 14.83 -0.01 12.99
C PRO A 153 14.62 -1.20 12.04
N PRO A 154 13.66 -1.11 11.11
CA PRO A 154 13.52 -2.10 10.04
C PRO A 154 14.85 -2.32 9.31
N HIS A 155 15.14 -3.57 8.98
CA HIS A 155 16.35 -3.90 8.22
C HIS A 155 16.29 -3.34 6.79
N ASN A 156 15.08 -3.29 6.21
CA ASN A 156 14.84 -2.58 4.97
C ASN A 156 14.94 -1.08 5.24
N LEU A 157 16.02 -0.47 4.73
CA LEU A 157 16.30 0.96 4.93
C LEU A 157 15.28 1.91 4.29
N MET A 158 14.37 1.39 3.48
CA MET A 158 13.25 2.16 2.91
C MET A 158 12.02 2.18 3.82
N HIS A 159 11.95 1.28 4.81
CA HIS A 159 10.86 1.26 5.77
C HIS A 159 11.15 2.17 6.96
N VAL A 160 10.24 3.05 7.27
CA VAL A 160 10.28 3.86 8.50
C VAL A 160 9.93 3.01 9.70
N ARG A 161 8.95 2.12 9.51
CA ARG A 161 8.51 1.15 10.52
C ARG A 161 7.88 -0.07 9.86
N GLU A 162 7.78 -1.11 10.64
CA GLU A 162 7.03 -2.32 10.31
C GLU A 162 6.16 -2.69 11.51
N TRP A 163 5.03 -3.31 11.27
CA TRP A 163 4.08 -3.76 12.30
C TRP A 163 4.02 -5.28 12.33
N SER A 164 3.89 -5.84 13.52
CA SER A 164 3.39 -7.21 13.65
C SER A 164 1.90 -7.27 13.29
N PHE A 165 1.40 -8.47 13.05
CA PHE A 165 0.00 -8.70 12.70
C PHE A 165 -0.98 -8.02 13.68
N LYS A 166 -0.77 -8.18 14.98
CA LYS A 166 -1.63 -7.57 16.00
C LYS A 166 -1.49 -6.05 16.10
N GLU A 167 -0.28 -5.52 15.94
CA GLU A 167 -0.05 -4.07 15.98
C GLU A 167 -0.73 -3.37 14.80
N LEU A 168 -0.65 -3.94 13.59
CA LEU A 168 -1.33 -3.38 12.44
C LEU A 168 -2.85 -3.41 12.62
N GLU A 169 -3.41 -4.52 13.09
CA GLU A 169 -4.84 -4.63 13.37
C GLU A 169 -5.29 -3.57 14.38
N GLN A 170 -4.57 -3.43 15.48
CA GLN A 170 -4.88 -2.43 16.49
C GLN A 170 -4.75 -1.00 15.94
N TYR A 171 -3.72 -0.74 15.15
CA TYR A 171 -3.48 0.57 14.55
C TYR A 171 -4.58 0.94 13.56
N VAL A 172 -4.83 0.09 12.56
CA VAL A 172 -5.82 0.35 11.50
C VAL A 172 -7.24 0.38 12.04
N SER A 173 -7.54 -0.43 13.07
CA SER A 173 -8.87 -0.41 13.71
C SER A 173 -9.22 0.90 14.41
N SER A 174 -8.24 1.78 14.67
CA SER A 174 -8.52 3.13 15.19
C SER A 174 -9.15 4.05 14.14
N PHE A 175 -8.89 3.80 12.85
CA PHE A 175 -9.38 4.60 11.71
C PHE A 175 -10.54 3.95 10.97
N PHE A 176 -10.51 2.62 10.77
CA PHE A 176 -11.41 1.89 9.88
C PHE A 176 -12.05 0.69 10.56
N ASP A 177 -13.19 0.23 10.03
CA ASP A 177 -13.82 -1.03 10.42
C ASP A 177 -13.21 -2.18 9.60
N ILE A 178 -12.41 -3.03 10.24
CA ILE A 178 -11.73 -4.16 9.61
C ILE A 178 -12.71 -5.30 9.39
N GLU A 179 -12.91 -5.72 8.15
CA GLU A 179 -13.74 -6.87 7.78
C GLU A 179 -12.93 -8.16 7.67
N ALA A 180 -11.68 -8.05 7.25
CA ALA A 180 -10.75 -9.19 7.15
C ALA A 180 -9.31 -8.74 7.36
N HIS A 181 -8.50 -9.57 8.01
CA HIS A 181 -7.06 -9.40 8.16
C HIS A 181 -6.38 -10.77 8.07
N PHE A 182 -5.45 -10.92 7.15
CA PHE A 182 -4.78 -12.20 6.91
C PHE A 182 -3.41 -12.04 6.26
N MET A 183 -2.56 -13.06 6.40
CA MET A 183 -1.30 -13.16 5.66
C MET A 183 -1.56 -13.62 4.24
N THR A 184 -0.86 -13.03 3.25
CA THR A 184 -0.99 -13.49 1.86
C THR A 184 -0.41 -14.91 1.72
N PRO A 185 -1.09 -15.80 0.98
CA PRO A 185 -0.72 -17.23 1.00
C PRO A 185 0.58 -17.57 0.28
N VAL A 186 0.99 -16.80 -0.72
CA VAL A 186 2.23 -17.03 -1.49
C VAL A 186 3.36 -16.15 -0.95
N GLN A 187 3.14 -14.86 -0.88
CA GLN A 187 4.06 -13.90 -0.27
C GLN A 187 3.81 -13.83 1.25
N LYS A 188 4.26 -14.83 1.96
CA LYS A 188 3.92 -15.07 3.36
C LYS A 188 4.36 -14.00 4.35
N GLU A 189 5.25 -13.10 3.94
CA GLU A 189 5.69 -11.94 4.72
C GLU A 189 4.77 -10.72 4.61
N CYS A 190 3.79 -10.74 3.71
CA CYS A 190 2.84 -9.66 3.51
C CYS A 190 1.54 -9.93 4.27
N GLN A 191 1.09 -8.98 5.06
CA GLN A 191 -0.22 -8.96 5.69
C GLN A 191 -1.16 -8.02 4.92
N MET A 192 -2.43 -8.42 4.77
CA MET A 192 -3.42 -7.68 4.01
C MET A 192 -4.72 -7.52 4.80
N MET A 193 -5.29 -6.33 4.73
CA MET A 193 -6.58 -5.99 5.32
C MET A 193 -7.60 -5.59 4.28
N ILE A 194 -8.85 -5.92 4.55
CA ILE A 194 -10.04 -5.37 3.89
C ILE A 194 -10.82 -4.61 4.96
N ALA A 195 -11.11 -3.36 4.71
CA ALA A 195 -11.74 -2.48 5.69
C ALA A 195 -12.77 -1.53 5.04
N LYS A 196 -13.59 -0.90 5.88
CA LYS A 196 -14.56 0.13 5.52
C LYS A 196 -14.33 1.41 6.31
N SER A 197 -14.80 2.53 5.79
CA SER A 197 -14.88 3.77 6.56
C SER A 197 -15.83 3.62 7.76
N LYS A 198 -15.45 4.17 8.91
CA LYS A 198 -16.32 4.28 10.09
C LYS A 198 -17.40 5.36 9.95
N ASN A 199 -17.26 6.22 8.94
CA ASN A 199 -18.09 7.44 8.79
C ASN A 199 -19.26 7.25 7.81
N ILE A 200 -19.68 6.01 7.49
CA ILE A 200 -20.81 5.70 6.60
C ILE A 200 -22.01 5.21 7.40
#